data_7f0fd9f9743583c93b12545f916be43e
#
_entry.id   7f0fd9f9743583c93b12545f916be43e
#
_cell.length_a   1.000
_cell.length_b   1.000
_cell.length_c   1.000
_cell.angle_alpha   90.00
_cell.angle_beta   90.00
_cell.angle_gamma   90.00
#
_symmetry.space_group_name_H-M   'P 1'
#
loop_
_entity.id
_entity.type
_entity.pdbx_description
1 polymer ?
#
loop_
_entity_poly.entity_id
_entity_poly.type
_entity_poly.pdbx_seq_one_letter_code
_entity_poly.pdbx_strand_id
1 'polypeptide(L)'
;MKTVKISALVLAMTGVFATSANAQSAKANAWEGAYGQVSVGYAQFTPKIGNGTTSVQLAPNTYAGVNASANNVNTATANLTAGYNFGINSDYVLGIGASYYPGASSSAPATFTFTAPNGAAVGSGTANYNVKNLYSVFLAPGYVIDKDRLAYLKVGYTGASIGLNGATLAYSTVNLTGYNLGVGYKQMVTQSLYVLGEFNYASFSNKTTTLTQTTGVQLTAPFGGSGMDFLVGVGYRF
;
A
#
# COMPACT_ATOMS: atom_id res chain seq x y z
N MET A 1 -4.74 22.05 12.27
CA MET A 1 -6.03 21.50 11.78
C MET A 1 -5.88 20.18 11.01
N LYS A 2 -5.05 19.22 11.47
CA LYS A 2 -4.86 17.90 10.81
C LYS A 2 -5.48 16.71 11.57
N THR A 3 -5.98 16.92 12.78
CA THR A 3 -6.53 15.88 13.66
C THR A 3 -8.00 15.52 13.40
N VAL A 4 -8.74 16.34 12.67
CA VAL A 4 -10.19 16.15 12.46
C VAL A 4 -10.52 15.08 11.41
N LYS A 5 -9.60 14.79 10.50
CA LYS A 5 -9.87 13.85 9.40
C LYS A 5 -9.82 12.36 9.80
N ILE A 6 -9.05 12.02 10.83
CA ILE A 6 -8.93 10.63 11.32
C ILE A 6 -10.16 10.25 12.15
N SER A 7 -10.68 11.18 12.96
CA SER A 7 -11.89 10.95 13.76
C SER A 7 -13.14 10.76 12.90
N ALA A 8 -13.25 11.44 11.75
CA ALA A 8 -14.38 11.28 10.83
C ALA A 8 -14.37 9.91 10.12
N LEU A 9 -13.19 9.37 9.82
CA LEU A 9 -13.07 8.05 9.17
C LEU A 9 -13.42 6.92 10.16
N VAL A 10 -13.00 7.03 11.41
CA VAL A 10 -13.34 6.08 12.48
C VAL A 10 -14.85 6.15 12.78
N LEU A 11 -15.43 7.34 12.82
CA LEU A 11 -16.88 7.52 13.06
C LEU A 11 -17.73 7.03 11.88
N ALA A 12 -17.27 7.20 10.64
CA ALA A 12 -17.96 6.67 9.46
C ALA A 12 -17.94 5.14 9.40
N MET A 13 -16.84 4.50 9.83
CA MET A 13 -16.76 3.04 9.93
C MET A 13 -17.69 2.49 11.04
N THR A 14 -17.85 3.17 12.16
CA THR A 14 -18.80 2.74 13.22
C THR A 14 -20.26 2.92 12.81
N GLY A 15 -20.59 3.93 12.01
CA GLY A 15 -21.96 4.21 11.55
C GLY A 15 -22.52 3.19 10.55
N VAL A 16 -21.67 2.64 9.69
CA VAL A 16 -22.07 1.62 8.69
C VAL A 16 -22.37 0.26 9.34
N PHE A 17 -21.77 -0.04 10.48
CA PHE A 17 -21.96 -1.32 11.18
C PHE A 17 -23.17 -1.33 12.15
N ALA A 18 -23.70 -0.17 12.52
CA ALA A 18 -24.82 -0.08 13.47
C ALA A 18 -26.18 -0.47 12.86
N THR A 19 -26.33 -0.53 11.54
CA THR A 19 -27.61 -0.82 10.87
C THR A 19 -27.84 -2.29 10.54
N SER A 20 -26.85 -3.16 10.72
CA SER A 20 -26.98 -4.60 10.39
C SER A 20 -27.52 -5.48 11.52
N ALA A 21 -27.93 -4.91 12.64
CA ALA A 21 -28.39 -5.66 13.83
C ALA A 21 -29.78 -6.29 13.72
N ASN A 22 -30.54 -6.11 12.62
CA ASN A 22 -31.96 -6.49 12.56
C ASN A 22 -32.37 -7.45 11.44
N ALA A 23 -31.45 -8.14 10.78
CA ALA A 23 -31.81 -9.22 9.85
C ALA A 23 -31.01 -10.47 10.16
N GLN A 24 -31.38 -11.19 11.20
CA GLN A 24 -30.89 -12.54 11.46
C GLN A 24 -31.63 -13.52 10.52
N SER A 25 -31.29 -13.50 9.24
CA SER A 25 -31.44 -14.67 8.42
C SER A 25 -30.44 -15.73 8.93
N ALA A 26 -30.81 -16.99 8.94
CA ALA A 26 -29.90 -18.05 9.36
C ALA A 26 -28.59 -17.94 8.58
N LYS A 27 -27.48 -17.60 9.27
CA LYS A 27 -26.17 -17.43 8.63
C LYS A 27 -25.78 -18.74 7.97
N ALA A 28 -25.53 -18.72 6.67
CA ALA A 28 -25.10 -19.89 5.93
C ALA A 28 -23.73 -20.41 6.39
N ASN A 29 -22.95 -19.53 7.05
CA ASN A 29 -21.55 -19.81 7.43
C ASN A 29 -21.18 -19.09 8.74
N ALA A 30 -20.38 -19.74 9.57
CA ALA A 30 -19.92 -19.18 10.84
C ALA A 30 -19.07 -17.90 10.68
N TRP A 31 -18.48 -17.66 9.51
CA TRP A 31 -17.65 -16.51 9.21
C TRP A 31 -18.39 -15.40 8.46
N GLU A 32 -19.68 -15.59 8.16
CA GLU A 32 -20.50 -14.59 7.49
C GLU A 32 -20.77 -13.38 8.39
N GLY A 33 -20.67 -12.18 7.79
CA GLY A 33 -20.97 -10.92 8.46
C GLY A 33 -19.92 -9.85 8.25
N ALA A 34 -20.21 -8.66 8.81
CA ALA A 34 -19.29 -7.55 8.83
C ALA A 34 -18.11 -7.83 9.78
N TYR A 35 -16.95 -7.30 9.46
CA TYR A 35 -15.78 -7.41 10.33
C TYR A 35 -14.92 -6.15 10.27
N GLY A 36 -14.21 -5.92 11.37
CA GLY A 36 -13.15 -4.93 11.48
C GLY A 36 -11.92 -5.56 12.10
N GLN A 37 -10.73 -5.17 11.66
CA GLN A 37 -9.48 -5.69 12.22
C GLN A 37 -8.39 -4.62 12.27
N VAL A 38 -7.51 -4.77 13.25
CA VAL A 38 -6.29 -3.98 13.44
C VAL A 38 -5.12 -4.93 13.45
N SER A 39 -4.09 -4.61 12.70
CA SER A 39 -2.90 -5.44 12.59
C SER A 39 -1.64 -4.59 12.66
N VAL A 40 -0.57 -5.21 13.11
CA VAL A 40 0.78 -4.64 13.11
C VAL A 40 1.73 -5.63 12.45
N GLY A 41 2.82 -5.15 11.93
CA GLY A 41 3.78 -6.03 11.28
C GLY A 41 4.96 -5.30 10.69
N TYR A 42 5.56 -5.94 9.72
CA TYR A 42 6.74 -5.47 9.05
C TYR A 42 6.51 -5.44 7.55
N ALA A 43 6.89 -4.33 6.93
CA ALA A 43 6.74 -4.12 5.50
C ALA A 43 8.07 -3.74 4.86
N GLN A 44 8.26 -4.23 3.64
CA GLN A 44 9.36 -3.85 2.76
C GLN A 44 8.76 -3.27 1.46
N PHE A 45 9.31 -2.16 1.02
CA PHE A 45 9.03 -1.60 -0.31
C PHE A 45 10.32 -1.55 -1.13
N THR A 46 10.27 -2.12 -2.34
CA THR A 46 11.35 -2.13 -3.32
C THR A 46 10.98 -1.18 -4.46
N PRO A 47 11.62 -0.02 -4.55
CA PRO A 47 11.37 0.94 -5.62
C PRO A 47 11.91 0.43 -6.95
N LYS A 48 11.22 0.78 -8.03
CA LYS A 48 11.66 0.54 -9.40
C LYS A 48 11.64 1.87 -10.14
N ILE A 49 12.83 2.37 -10.48
CA ILE A 49 13.00 3.61 -11.19
C ILE A 49 13.67 3.28 -12.53
N GLY A 50 13.01 3.63 -13.62
CA GLY A 50 13.58 3.44 -14.96
C GLY A 50 14.47 4.60 -15.37
N ASN A 51 15.21 4.42 -16.47
CA ASN A 51 15.99 5.48 -17.08
C ASN A 51 15.09 6.63 -17.51
N GLY A 52 15.56 7.83 -17.31
CA GLY A 52 14.83 9.06 -17.58
C GLY A 52 15.63 10.04 -18.40
N THR A 53 15.05 11.22 -18.59
CA THR A 53 15.61 12.36 -19.28
C THR A 53 15.65 13.58 -18.34
N THR A 54 16.51 14.54 -18.64
CA THR A 54 16.59 15.79 -17.88
C THR A 54 16.63 16.99 -18.84
N SER A 55 16.30 18.16 -18.32
CA SER A 55 16.45 19.43 -19.03
C SER A 55 17.90 20.00 -18.97
N VAL A 56 18.86 19.27 -18.39
CA VAL A 56 20.28 19.68 -18.41
C VAL A 56 20.84 19.55 -19.82
N GLN A 57 21.13 20.69 -20.43
CA GLN A 57 21.69 20.76 -21.76
C GLN A 57 23.21 20.63 -21.69
N LEU A 58 23.77 19.68 -22.41
CA LEU A 58 25.22 19.39 -22.49
C LEU A 58 25.86 20.08 -23.70
N ALA A 59 25.10 20.18 -24.80
CA ALA A 59 25.50 20.86 -26.04
C ALA A 59 24.21 21.30 -26.76
N PRO A 60 24.30 22.14 -27.80
CA PRO A 60 23.12 22.52 -28.58
C PRO A 60 22.34 21.27 -29.02
N ASN A 61 21.07 21.20 -28.63
CA ASN A 61 20.15 20.09 -28.90
C ASN A 61 20.53 18.71 -28.29
N THR A 62 21.46 18.68 -27.32
CA THR A 62 21.84 17.45 -26.59
C THR A 62 21.58 17.61 -25.11
N TYR A 63 20.82 16.69 -24.53
CA TYR A 63 20.47 16.69 -23.11
C TYR A 63 21.05 15.48 -22.40
N ALA A 64 21.31 15.62 -21.10
CA ALA A 64 21.73 14.51 -20.27
C ALA A 64 20.61 13.47 -20.08
N GLY A 65 20.97 12.21 -20.02
CA GLY A 65 20.10 11.15 -19.50
C GLY A 65 20.10 11.13 -17.97
N VAL A 66 19.17 10.40 -17.38
CA VAL A 66 19.11 10.17 -15.92
C VAL A 66 19.05 8.69 -15.64
N ASN A 67 19.99 8.20 -14.86
CA ASN A 67 19.93 6.90 -14.22
C ASN A 67 19.63 7.11 -12.74
N ALA A 68 18.68 6.37 -12.19
CA ALA A 68 18.32 6.49 -10.80
C ALA A 68 18.31 5.11 -10.13
N SER A 69 18.78 5.07 -8.89
CA SER A 69 18.69 3.91 -8.01
C SER A 69 18.16 4.35 -6.64
N ALA A 70 17.48 3.45 -5.96
CA ALA A 70 17.01 3.73 -4.61
C ALA A 70 17.08 2.47 -3.76
N ASN A 71 17.38 2.66 -2.48
CA ASN A 71 17.40 1.57 -1.52
C ASN A 71 15.99 1.13 -1.15
N ASN A 72 15.83 -0.13 -0.74
CA ASN A 72 14.58 -0.61 -0.19
C ASN A 72 14.21 0.16 1.10
N VAL A 73 12.93 0.38 1.29
CA VAL A 73 12.39 0.83 2.59
C VAL A 73 11.93 -0.39 3.37
N ASN A 74 12.42 -0.48 4.58
CA ASN A 74 11.99 -1.48 5.57
C ASN A 74 11.39 -0.74 6.76
N THR A 75 10.19 -1.11 7.20
CA THR A 75 9.46 -0.36 8.23
C THR A 75 8.52 -1.24 9.03
N ALA A 76 8.38 -0.96 10.32
CA ALA A 76 7.23 -1.43 11.07
C ALA A 76 5.97 -0.74 10.55
N THR A 77 4.87 -1.45 10.47
CA THR A 77 3.62 -0.93 9.91
C THR A 77 2.43 -1.31 10.76
N ALA A 78 1.38 -0.52 10.67
CA ALA A 78 0.05 -0.84 11.18
C ALA A 78 -0.94 -0.88 10.01
N ASN A 79 -1.98 -1.66 10.14
CA ASN A 79 -3.03 -1.81 9.15
C ASN A 79 -4.40 -1.80 9.82
N LEU A 80 -5.33 -1.08 9.23
CA LEU A 80 -6.74 -1.07 9.57
C LEU A 80 -7.52 -1.67 8.40
N THR A 81 -8.34 -2.67 8.67
CA THR A 81 -9.16 -3.32 7.65
C THR A 81 -10.60 -3.42 8.11
N ALA A 82 -11.52 -3.17 7.19
CA ALA A 82 -12.93 -3.41 7.37
C ALA A 82 -13.51 -4.11 6.14
N GLY A 83 -14.52 -4.95 6.34
CA GLY A 83 -15.12 -5.68 5.25
C GLY A 83 -16.37 -6.45 5.65
N TYR A 84 -16.87 -7.22 4.70
CA TYR A 84 -18.01 -8.12 4.87
C TYR A 84 -17.71 -9.45 4.19
N ASN A 85 -17.98 -10.55 4.87
CA ASN A 85 -17.92 -11.90 4.32
C ASN A 85 -19.34 -12.38 3.97
N PHE A 86 -19.53 -12.72 2.73
CA PHE A 86 -20.75 -13.39 2.24
C PHE A 86 -20.55 -14.91 2.38
N GLY A 87 -21.44 -15.60 3.08
CA GLY A 87 -21.47 -17.06 3.11
C GLY A 87 -21.95 -17.60 1.77
N ILE A 88 -21.09 -18.39 1.10
CA ILE A 88 -21.49 -19.09 -0.13
C ILE A 88 -22.15 -20.43 0.22
N ASN A 89 -21.56 -21.16 1.16
CA ASN A 89 -22.08 -22.37 1.76
C ASN A 89 -21.39 -22.60 3.12
N SER A 90 -21.49 -23.79 3.72
CA SER A 90 -20.84 -24.13 4.99
C SER A 90 -19.30 -23.95 4.97
N ASP A 91 -18.67 -24.17 3.82
CA ASP A 91 -17.22 -24.32 3.70
C ASP A 91 -16.54 -23.12 3.02
N TYR A 92 -17.30 -22.28 2.34
CA TYR A 92 -16.74 -21.16 1.57
C TYR A 92 -17.40 -19.84 1.89
N VAL A 93 -16.56 -18.79 1.95
CA VAL A 93 -16.98 -17.39 2.04
C VAL A 93 -16.34 -16.58 0.93
N LEU A 94 -17.01 -15.51 0.53
CA LEU A 94 -16.42 -14.46 -0.30
C LEU A 94 -16.41 -13.16 0.48
N GLY A 95 -15.23 -12.71 0.87
CA GLY A 95 -15.04 -11.42 1.50
C GLY A 95 -14.91 -10.29 0.47
N ILE A 96 -15.45 -9.12 0.81
CA ILE A 96 -15.10 -7.84 0.20
C ILE A 96 -14.62 -6.91 1.31
N GLY A 97 -13.55 -6.16 1.05
CA GLY A 97 -13.03 -5.27 2.09
C GLY A 97 -12.12 -4.18 1.57
N ALA A 98 -11.80 -3.28 2.48
CA ALA A 98 -10.81 -2.24 2.27
C ALA A 98 -9.83 -2.20 3.43
N SER A 99 -8.57 -1.91 3.14
CA SER A 99 -7.53 -1.72 4.15
C SER A 99 -6.80 -0.42 3.94
N TYR A 100 -6.30 0.12 5.04
CA TYR A 100 -5.53 1.36 5.08
C TYR A 100 -4.35 1.21 6.04
N TYR A 101 -3.18 1.69 5.60
CA TYR A 101 -1.97 1.71 6.40
C TYR A 101 -1.72 3.15 6.88
N PRO A 102 -2.01 3.44 8.15
CA PRO A 102 -1.85 4.78 8.70
C PRO A 102 -0.37 5.17 8.82
N GLY A 103 -0.09 6.44 8.55
CA GLY A 103 1.26 6.98 8.68
C GLY A 103 2.08 6.96 7.39
N ALA A 104 3.39 6.99 7.58
CA ALA A 104 4.36 6.93 6.50
C ALA A 104 5.46 5.93 6.87
N SER A 105 6.07 5.30 5.88
CA SER A 105 7.25 4.47 6.08
C SER A 105 8.45 5.31 6.58
N SER A 106 9.48 4.63 7.04
CA SER A 106 10.81 5.22 7.18
C SER A 106 11.27 5.80 5.84
N SER A 107 12.17 6.78 5.87
CA SER A 107 12.77 7.33 4.66
C SER A 107 13.95 6.47 4.20
N ALA A 108 14.11 6.33 2.88
CA ALA A 108 15.28 5.69 2.26
C ALA A 108 15.90 6.61 1.21
N PRO A 109 17.22 6.53 1.01
CA PRO A 109 17.92 7.33 0.01
C PRO A 109 17.69 6.81 -1.41
N ALA A 110 17.63 7.75 -2.34
CA ALA A 110 17.68 7.54 -3.78
C ALA A 110 18.80 8.40 -4.38
N THR A 111 19.50 7.87 -5.35
CA THR A 111 20.59 8.55 -6.06
C THR A 111 20.21 8.71 -7.52
N PHE A 112 20.44 9.89 -8.06
CA PHE A 112 20.25 10.22 -9.48
C PHE A 112 21.61 10.55 -10.07
N THR A 113 21.95 9.94 -11.19
CA THR A 113 23.17 10.21 -11.95
C THR A 113 22.79 10.74 -13.31
N PHE A 114 23.30 11.93 -13.64
CA PHE A 114 23.17 12.52 -14.97
C PHE A 114 24.25 11.94 -15.88
N THR A 115 23.87 11.51 -17.07
CA THR A 115 24.76 10.85 -18.00
C THR A 115 24.78 11.55 -19.36
N ALA A 116 25.96 11.72 -19.92
CA ALA A 116 26.13 12.12 -21.31
C ALA A 116 25.68 10.99 -22.26
N PRO A 117 25.45 11.26 -23.56
CA PRO A 117 25.08 10.22 -24.53
C PRO A 117 26.07 9.07 -24.66
N ASN A 118 27.35 9.30 -24.36
CA ASN A 118 28.39 8.25 -24.30
C ASN A 118 28.38 7.44 -22.98
N GLY A 119 27.41 7.69 -22.09
CA GLY A 119 27.30 7.00 -20.80
C GLY A 119 28.14 7.58 -19.66
N ALA A 120 29.02 8.58 -19.94
CA ALA A 120 29.83 9.20 -18.88
C ALA A 120 28.97 9.98 -17.90
N ALA A 121 29.21 9.85 -16.58
CA ALA A 121 28.56 10.64 -15.56
C ALA A 121 29.01 12.10 -15.63
N VAL A 122 28.05 13.02 -15.68
CA VAL A 122 28.28 14.48 -15.73
C VAL A 122 27.79 15.20 -14.48
N GLY A 123 27.15 14.47 -13.58
CA GLY A 123 26.68 14.98 -12.29
C GLY A 123 25.85 13.96 -11.56
N SER A 124 25.62 14.20 -10.29
CA SER A 124 24.75 13.35 -9.45
C SER A 124 24.02 14.17 -8.41
N GLY A 125 22.94 13.61 -7.89
CA GLY A 125 22.17 14.18 -6.79
C GLY A 125 21.57 13.07 -5.93
N THR A 126 21.21 13.41 -4.71
CA THR A 126 20.54 12.51 -3.77
C THR A 126 19.20 13.08 -3.35
N ALA A 127 18.26 12.22 -3.11
CA ALA A 127 16.96 12.52 -2.51
C ALA A 127 16.59 11.42 -1.52
N ASN A 128 15.64 11.71 -0.65
CA ASN A 128 15.00 10.71 0.20
C ASN A 128 13.57 10.49 -0.28
N TYR A 129 13.08 9.28 -0.11
CA TYR A 129 11.69 8.96 -0.39
C TYR A 129 11.06 8.18 0.77
N ASN A 130 9.74 8.26 0.88
CA ASN A 130 8.94 7.47 1.79
C ASN A 130 7.60 7.08 1.15
N VAL A 131 7.00 6.00 1.65
CA VAL A 131 5.68 5.52 1.22
C VAL A 131 4.62 6.01 2.22
N LYS A 132 3.53 6.55 1.71
CA LYS A 132 2.40 7.09 2.50
C LYS A 132 1.07 6.67 1.90
N ASN A 133 0.00 6.80 2.71
CA ASN A 133 -1.38 6.63 2.26
C ASN A 133 -1.59 5.33 1.48
N LEU A 134 -0.92 4.25 1.91
CA LEU A 134 -1.13 2.94 1.31
C LEU A 134 -2.52 2.45 1.67
N TYR A 135 -3.28 2.06 0.65
CA TYR A 135 -4.62 1.51 0.80
C TYR A 135 -4.85 0.37 -0.20
N SER A 136 -5.80 -0.48 0.08
CA SER A 136 -6.29 -1.45 -0.89
C SER A 136 -7.80 -1.68 -0.76
N VAL A 137 -8.43 -2.07 -1.88
CA VAL A 137 -9.78 -2.62 -1.95
C VAL A 137 -9.66 -4.00 -2.56
N PHE A 138 -10.27 -5.00 -1.94
CA PHE A 138 -9.99 -6.39 -2.29
C PHE A 138 -11.21 -7.30 -2.19
N LEU A 139 -11.13 -8.41 -2.90
CA LEU A 139 -11.92 -9.61 -2.70
C LEU A 139 -11.08 -10.62 -1.91
N ALA A 140 -11.75 -11.39 -1.06
CA ALA A 140 -11.12 -12.39 -0.22
C ALA A 140 -11.91 -13.70 -0.24
N PRO A 141 -11.74 -14.56 -1.26
CA PRO A 141 -12.27 -15.92 -1.21
C PRO A 141 -11.61 -16.68 -0.05
N GLY A 142 -12.42 -17.32 0.78
CA GLY A 142 -11.98 -18.03 1.97
C GLY A 142 -12.57 -19.42 2.07
N TYR A 143 -11.76 -20.32 2.62
CA TYR A 143 -12.14 -21.68 2.98
C TYR A 143 -12.28 -21.79 4.50
N VAL A 144 -13.45 -22.19 4.94
CA VAL A 144 -13.80 -22.41 6.34
C VAL A 144 -13.36 -23.81 6.72
N ILE A 145 -12.26 -23.89 7.46
CA ILE A 145 -11.71 -25.16 7.93
C ILE A 145 -12.66 -25.76 8.96
N ASP A 146 -13.18 -24.91 9.84
CA ASP A 146 -14.24 -25.18 10.78
C ASP A 146 -14.85 -23.85 11.29
N LYS A 147 -15.78 -23.93 12.25
CA LYS A 147 -16.44 -22.75 12.83
C LYS A 147 -15.48 -21.70 13.41
N ASP A 148 -14.27 -22.09 13.79
CA ASP A 148 -13.30 -21.25 14.49
C ASP A 148 -12.10 -20.86 13.58
N ARG A 149 -11.92 -21.51 12.41
CA ARG A 149 -10.73 -21.35 11.56
C ARG A 149 -11.10 -21.05 10.11
N LEU A 150 -10.49 -19.98 9.58
CA LEU A 150 -10.66 -19.52 8.20
C LEU A 150 -9.31 -19.29 7.55
N ALA A 151 -9.05 -19.95 6.43
CA ALA A 151 -7.97 -19.61 5.52
C ALA A 151 -8.52 -18.82 4.33
N TYR A 152 -7.80 -17.79 3.86
CA TYR A 152 -8.28 -16.98 2.76
C TYR A 152 -7.16 -16.47 1.87
N LEU A 153 -7.50 -16.17 0.64
CA LEU A 153 -6.68 -15.43 -0.30
C LEU A 153 -7.23 -14.00 -0.39
N LYS A 154 -6.38 -13.07 -0.81
CA LYS A 154 -6.77 -11.69 -1.16
C LYS A 154 -6.32 -11.38 -2.56
N VAL A 155 -7.16 -10.72 -3.31
CA VAL A 155 -6.82 -10.12 -4.61
C VAL A 155 -7.52 -8.78 -4.71
N GLY A 156 -6.78 -7.73 -5.08
CA GLY A 156 -7.37 -6.41 -5.10
C GLY A 156 -6.56 -5.35 -5.81
N TYR A 157 -7.12 -4.16 -5.76
CA TYR A 157 -6.50 -2.94 -6.24
C TYR A 157 -5.85 -2.21 -5.06
N THR A 158 -4.67 -1.65 -5.29
CA THR A 158 -3.92 -0.92 -4.26
C THR A 158 -3.41 0.42 -4.79
N GLY A 159 -3.23 1.36 -3.90
CA GLY A 159 -2.62 2.64 -4.21
C GLY A 159 -1.77 3.14 -3.06
N ALA A 160 -0.72 3.88 -3.39
CA ALA A 160 0.19 4.51 -2.45
C ALA A 160 0.69 5.85 -2.96
N SER A 161 1.10 6.73 -2.05
CA SER A 161 1.76 8.00 -2.35
C SER A 161 3.23 7.90 -1.99
N ILE A 162 4.12 8.16 -2.94
CA ILE A 162 5.57 8.24 -2.71
C ILE A 162 5.93 9.72 -2.51
N GLY A 163 6.31 10.07 -1.30
CA GLY A 163 6.85 11.39 -0.99
C GLY A 163 8.34 11.43 -1.31
N LEU A 164 8.78 12.45 -2.05
CA LEU A 164 10.16 12.68 -2.46
C LEU A 164 10.62 14.02 -1.90
N ASN A 165 11.81 14.07 -1.31
CA ASN A 165 12.47 15.31 -0.90
C ASN A 165 13.98 15.19 -1.04
N GLY A 166 14.66 16.30 -1.27
CA GLY A 166 16.12 16.36 -1.37
C GLY A 166 16.62 17.79 -1.21
N ALA A 167 17.91 17.97 -1.00
CA ALA A 167 18.52 19.28 -0.84
C ALA A 167 18.25 20.21 -2.05
N THR A 168 18.19 19.61 -3.24
CA THR A 168 17.95 20.32 -4.50
C THR A 168 16.61 19.97 -5.15
N LEU A 169 15.82 19.08 -4.54
CA LEU A 169 14.52 18.65 -5.04
C LEU A 169 13.41 19.23 -4.19
N ALA A 170 12.55 20.06 -4.78
CA ALA A 170 11.32 20.48 -4.12
C ALA A 170 10.47 19.27 -3.71
N TYR A 171 9.84 19.35 -2.53
CA TYR A 171 8.97 18.26 -2.08
C TYR A 171 7.93 17.92 -3.16
N SER A 172 7.93 16.66 -3.57
CA SER A 172 7.04 16.16 -4.60
C SER A 172 6.35 14.88 -4.15
N THR A 173 5.17 14.61 -4.67
CA THR A 173 4.43 13.39 -4.38
C THR A 173 4.05 12.70 -5.69
N VAL A 174 4.40 11.42 -5.80
CA VAL A 174 4.00 10.55 -6.91
C VAL A 174 2.98 9.54 -6.40
N ASN A 175 1.78 9.54 -6.97
CA ASN A 175 0.76 8.56 -6.65
C ASN A 175 0.88 7.37 -7.58
N LEU A 176 1.10 6.20 -7.00
CA LEU A 176 1.19 4.92 -7.67
C LEU A 176 -0.07 4.10 -7.41
N THR A 177 -0.46 3.30 -8.39
CA THR A 177 -1.56 2.33 -8.28
C THR A 177 -1.13 1.00 -8.86
N GLY A 178 -1.79 -0.06 -8.42
CA GLY A 178 -1.44 -1.40 -8.85
C GLY A 178 -2.40 -2.45 -8.30
N TYR A 179 -1.93 -3.67 -8.20
CA TYR A 179 -2.68 -4.78 -7.62
C TYR A 179 -1.99 -5.29 -6.34
N ASN A 180 -2.78 -5.93 -5.49
CA ASN A 180 -2.28 -6.66 -4.34
C ASN A 180 -2.80 -8.10 -4.34
N LEU A 181 -1.95 -8.99 -3.84
CA LEU A 181 -2.26 -10.39 -3.56
C LEU A 181 -1.91 -10.65 -2.11
N GLY A 182 -2.66 -11.54 -1.47
CA GLY A 182 -2.38 -11.90 -0.09
C GLY A 182 -2.89 -13.29 0.24
N VAL A 183 -2.39 -13.81 1.33
CA VAL A 183 -2.86 -15.04 1.96
C VAL A 183 -2.94 -14.79 3.46
N GLY A 184 -3.99 -15.29 4.09
CA GLY A 184 -4.19 -15.11 5.51
C GLY A 184 -4.90 -16.25 6.17
N TYR A 185 -4.78 -16.24 7.49
CA TYR A 185 -5.43 -17.19 8.38
C TYR A 185 -6.03 -16.44 9.56
N LYS A 186 -7.26 -16.81 9.93
CA LYS A 186 -7.99 -16.26 11.07
C LYS A 186 -8.38 -17.40 12.01
N GLN A 187 -8.22 -17.16 13.31
CA GLN A 187 -8.59 -18.07 14.38
C GLN A 187 -9.51 -17.35 15.37
N MET A 188 -10.73 -17.83 15.55
CA MET A 188 -11.63 -17.36 16.60
C MET A 188 -11.03 -17.64 17.97
N VAL A 189 -11.06 -16.65 18.84
CA VAL A 189 -10.71 -16.74 20.27
C VAL A 189 -11.98 -16.75 21.11
N THR A 190 -13.02 -16.03 20.64
CA THR A 190 -14.38 -16.05 21.18
C THR A 190 -15.37 -16.17 20.02
N GLN A 191 -16.66 -16.06 20.28
CA GLN A 191 -17.69 -16.09 19.23
C GLN A 191 -17.59 -14.93 18.22
N SER A 192 -16.92 -13.83 18.59
CA SER A 192 -16.81 -12.62 17.76
C SER A 192 -15.38 -12.13 17.58
N LEU A 193 -14.49 -12.42 18.53
CA LEU A 193 -13.10 -11.97 18.49
C LEU A 193 -12.21 -13.03 17.85
N TYR A 194 -11.36 -12.63 16.92
CA TYR A 194 -10.38 -13.50 16.27
C TYR A 194 -8.99 -12.87 16.23
N VAL A 195 -7.97 -13.72 16.18
CA VAL A 195 -6.59 -13.36 15.84
C VAL A 195 -6.33 -13.71 14.37
N LEU A 196 -5.38 -13.03 13.76
CA LEU A 196 -5.03 -13.27 12.36
C LEU A 196 -3.54 -13.17 12.11
N GLY A 197 -3.10 -13.89 11.07
CA GLY A 197 -1.82 -13.70 10.39
C GLY A 197 -2.07 -13.53 8.90
N GLU A 198 -1.39 -12.58 8.27
CA GLU A 198 -1.56 -12.25 6.86
C GLU A 198 -0.22 -11.91 6.22
N PHE A 199 0.01 -12.42 5.02
CA PHE A 199 1.11 -12.00 4.15
C PHE A 199 0.53 -11.36 2.90
N ASN A 200 1.04 -10.19 2.53
CA ASN A 200 0.60 -9.45 1.35
C ASN A 200 1.79 -9.14 0.43
N TYR A 201 1.50 -9.11 -0.85
CA TYR A 201 2.35 -8.60 -1.91
C TYR A 201 1.59 -7.57 -2.74
N ALA A 202 2.20 -6.42 -2.99
CA ALA A 202 1.68 -5.37 -3.85
C ALA A 202 2.64 -5.08 -5.00
N SER A 203 2.12 -4.90 -6.19
CA SER A 203 2.88 -4.48 -7.37
C SER A 203 2.27 -3.22 -7.94
N PHE A 204 3.08 -2.18 -8.05
CA PHE A 204 2.67 -0.87 -8.55
C PHE A 204 3.13 -0.67 -9.99
N SER A 205 2.22 -0.21 -10.83
CA SER A 205 2.49 0.12 -12.22
C SER A 205 3.45 1.30 -12.33
N ASN A 206 4.32 1.27 -13.33
CA ASN A 206 5.21 2.38 -13.61
C ASN A 206 4.41 3.61 -14.06
N LYS A 207 4.71 4.76 -13.45
CA LYS A 207 4.15 6.06 -13.80
C LYS A 207 5.27 7.02 -14.14
N THR A 208 5.30 7.53 -15.36
CA THR A 208 6.25 8.58 -15.74
C THR A 208 5.85 9.89 -15.06
N THR A 209 6.80 10.50 -14.40
CA THR A 209 6.61 11.75 -13.64
C THR A 209 7.80 12.66 -13.89
N THR A 210 7.51 13.96 -13.99
CA THR A 210 8.51 15.02 -14.05
C THR A 210 8.66 15.67 -12.67
N LEU A 211 9.89 15.65 -12.17
CA LEU A 211 10.29 16.29 -10.92
C LEU A 211 11.08 17.55 -11.27
N THR A 212 10.81 18.65 -10.57
CA THR A 212 11.53 19.90 -10.78
C THR A 212 12.46 20.16 -9.60
N GLN A 213 13.72 20.40 -9.88
CA GLN A 213 14.70 20.83 -8.89
C GLN A 213 14.50 22.30 -8.53
N THR A 214 15.01 22.71 -7.38
CA THR A 214 15.00 24.13 -6.94
C THR A 214 15.76 25.04 -7.88
N THR A 215 16.67 24.51 -8.68
CA THR A 215 17.42 25.19 -9.74
C THR A 215 16.65 25.32 -11.06
N GLY A 216 15.40 24.79 -11.14
CA GLY A 216 14.60 24.77 -12.36
C GLY A 216 14.89 23.58 -13.30
N VAL A 217 15.88 22.73 -12.98
CA VAL A 217 16.16 21.51 -13.76
C VAL A 217 15.01 20.51 -13.61
N GLN A 218 14.53 20.01 -14.72
CA GLN A 218 13.49 18.98 -14.76
C GLN A 218 14.10 17.60 -14.97
N LEU A 219 13.53 16.61 -14.25
CA LEU A 219 13.88 15.21 -14.29
C LEU A 219 12.60 14.43 -14.62
N THR A 220 12.59 13.73 -15.74
CA THR A 220 11.44 12.91 -16.15
C THR A 220 11.86 11.46 -16.18
N ALA A 221 11.24 10.63 -15.35
CA ALA A 221 11.54 9.20 -15.27
C ALA A 221 10.28 8.39 -14.92
N PRO A 222 10.22 7.10 -15.30
CA PRO A 222 9.19 6.19 -14.81
C PRO A 222 9.49 5.71 -13.39
N PHE A 223 8.49 5.82 -12.53
CA PHE A 223 8.52 5.38 -11.13
C PHE A 223 7.49 4.28 -10.92
N GLY A 224 7.87 3.24 -10.21
CA GLY A 224 7.04 2.12 -9.80
C GLY A 224 7.64 1.41 -8.61
N GLY A 225 7.22 0.19 -8.36
CA GLY A 225 7.79 -0.62 -7.29
C GLY A 225 6.93 -1.80 -6.91
N SER A 226 7.41 -2.55 -5.94
CA SER A 226 6.66 -3.62 -5.29
C SER A 226 6.83 -3.54 -3.77
N GLY A 227 5.87 -4.06 -3.05
CA GLY A 227 5.92 -4.13 -1.59
C GLY A 227 5.49 -5.50 -1.11
N MET A 228 5.97 -5.89 0.05
CA MET A 228 5.48 -7.05 0.78
C MET A 228 5.36 -6.72 2.25
N ASP A 229 4.40 -7.31 2.91
CA ASP A 229 4.27 -7.20 4.36
C ASP A 229 3.83 -8.53 4.99
N PHE A 230 4.19 -8.67 6.24
CA PHE A 230 3.67 -9.70 7.14
C PHE A 230 2.99 -9.02 8.33
N LEU A 231 1.73 -9.36 8.56
CA LEU A 231 0.89 -8.75 9.59
C LEU A 231 0.39 -9.80 10.56
N VAL A 232 0.34 -9.44 11.82
CA VAL A 232 -0.41 -10.15 12.87
C VAL A 232 -1.38 -9.17 13.52
N GLY A 233 -2.56 -9.64 13.88
CA GLY A 233 -3.57 -8.73 14.39
C GLY A 233 -4.73 -9.40 15.10
N VAL A 234 -5.66 -8.54 15.49
CA VAL A 234 -6.93 -8.93 16.08
C VAL A 234 -8.08 -8.33 15.28
N GLY A 235 -9.19 -9.02 15.24
CA GLY A 235 -10.38 -8.52 14.59
C GLY A 235 -11.65 -8.93 15.31
N TYR A 236 -12.69 -8.20 15.01
CA TYR A 236 -14.02 -8.43 15.55
C TYR A 236 -15.01 -8.65 14.40
N ARG A 237 -15.82 -9.69 14.52
CA ARG A 237 -16.94 -10.00 13.65
C ARG A 237 -18.25 -9.59 14.32
N PHE A 238 -19.08 -8.83 13.61
CA PHE A 238 -20.37 -8.32 14.06
C PHE A 238 -21.51 -9.28 13.77
#